data_10cc49e6883ae6372f4e888ea256f600
#
_entry.id   10cc49e6883ae6372f4e888ea256f600
#
_cell.length_a   1.000
_cell.length_b   1.000
_cell.length_c   1.000
_cell.angle_alpha   90.00
_cell.angle_beta   90.00
_cell.angle_gamma   90.00
#
_symmetry.space_group_name_H-M   'P 1'
#
loop_
_entity.id
_entity.type
_entity.pdbx_description
1 polymer ?
#
loop_
_entity_poly.entity_id
_entity_poly.type
_entity_poly.pdbx_seq_one_letter_code
_entity_poly.pdbx_strand_id
1 'polypeptide(L)'
;YRAVPFVSNKCEAGEGCVKLEYLEKENLAEYLDDLLEKGREKEAAQKLTEYLENVQKIHSQRPFSMTEEFQRVFGKVTLPENLTCAEITNIDMICDNVLLTSPYTILDYEWTFDFPVPCEFVLYRIIHYYIQTHSVRRALDEEALYGKFGITEEARESFFQMEKSFQAYITGRHVPMREMYADMTPGVQYVSQTNAGALQVFFGEKRGCYQEKNSIKRYMIAGNARCTLELPEKCRFIRLDPGDIPCSVRLDEISFDGKSASLKGVETPDGAIFGYWAFLARLDPCIADIPVPAGAKTLTVRLEICEENVDMLNHVRVLEHKNHSLLQKVGNRAKKAARRIKKLSGGG
;
A
#
# COMPACT_ATOMS: atom_id res chain seq x y z
N TYR A 1 -5.81 12.22 35.41
CA TYR A 1 -5.82 12.49 33.94
C TYR A 1 -5.14 11.31 33.25
N ARG A 2 -5.92 10.41 32.65
CA ARG A 2 -5.34 9.46 31.69
C ARG A 2 -4.91 10.28 30.46
N ALA A 3 -3.66 10.20 30.06
CA ALA A 3 -3.20 10.84 28.85
C ALA A 3 -4.07 10.39 27.68
N VAL A 4 -4.73 11.33 27.02
CA VAL A 4 -5.51 11.06 25.81
C VAL A 4 -4.49 10.75 24.72
N PRO A 5 -4.56 9.57 24.05
CA PRO A 5 -3.55 9.17 23.07
C PRO A 5 -3.64 9.94 21.75
N PHE A 6 -4.63 10.84 21.62
CA PHE A 6 -4.91 11.59 20.38
C PHE A 6 -5.13 13.07 20.64
N VAL A 7 -4.72 13.88 19.65
CA VAL A 7 -5.04 15.31 19.54
C VAL A 7 -5.50 15.59 18.11
N SER A 8 -6.37 16.57 17.93
CA SER A 8 -6.76 17.02 16.59
C SER A 8 -5.72 18.01 16.05
N ASN A 9 -5.53 18.03 14.75
CA ASN A 9 -4.79 19.08 14.06
C ASN A 9 -5.42 20.45 14.35
N LYS A 10 -4.60 21.47 14.54
CA LYS A 10 -5.12 22.82 14.83
C LYS A 10 -5.78 23.41 13.59
N CYS A 11 -6.95 23.99 13.84
CA CYS A 11 -7.76 24.65 12.84
C CYS A 11 -8.14 26.04 13.34
N GLU A 12 -7.96 27.05 12.52
CA GLU A 12 -8.33 28.44 12.81
C GLU A 12 -9.29 28.96 11.73
N ALA A 13 -10.42 29.51 12.16
CA ALA A 13 -11.35 30.18 11.25
C ALA A 13 -10.79 31.55 10.85
N GLY A 14 -10.75 31.84 9.56
CA GLY A 14 -10.40 33.16 9.00
C GLY A 14 -11.60 33.76 8.25
N GLU A 15 -11.43 34.96 7.71
CA GLU A 15 -12.46 35.64 6.91
C GLU A 15 -12.60 34.90 5.55
N GLY A 16 -13.68 34.11 5.41
CA GLY A 16 -13.95 33.31 4.21
C GLY A 16 -13.01 32.13 3.95
N CYS A 17 -12.21 31.74 4.95
CA CYS A 17 -11.29 30.61 4.83
C CYS A 17 -11.10 29.90 6.17
N VAL A 18 -10.57 28.67 6.09
CA VAL A 18 -10.10 27.89 7.23
C VAL A 18 -8.61 27.68 7.07
N LYS A 19 -7.84 27.93 8.13
CA LYS A 19 -6.39 27.69 8.16
C LYS A 19 -6.13 26.45 8.99
N LEU A 20 -5.48 25.46 8.39
CA LEU A 20 -5.00 24.26 9.06
C LEU A 20 -3.49 24.38 9.28
N GLU A 21 -3.01 23.90 10.44
CA GLU A 21 -1.57 23.77 10.69
C GLU A 21 -1.00 22.70 9.76
N TYR A 22 0.03 23.05 8.98
CA TYR A 22 0.75 22.06 8.18
C TYR A 22 1.79 21.35 9.05
N LEU A 23 1.69 20.03 9.12
CA LEU A 23 2.57 19.17 9.92
C LEU A 23 3.38 18.27 9.00
N GLU A 24 4.68 18.51 8.93
CA GLU A 24 5.62 17.71 8.14
C GLU A 24 6.04 16.45 8.93
N LYS A 25 5.11 15.50 9.03
CA LYS A 25 5.28 14.22 9.75
C LYS A 25 4.72 13.07 8.93
N GLU A 26 5.35 11.91 9.05
CA GLU A 26 4.89 10.66 8.47
C GLU A 26 3.55 10.24 9.07
N ASN A 27 2.63 9.78 8.23
CA ASN A 27 1.37 9.21 8.71
C ASN A 27 1.54 7.73 9.06
N LEU A 28 0.54 7.19 9.76
CA LEU A 28 0.60 5.80 10.21
C LEU A 28 0.61 4.81 9.04
N ALA A 29 -0.11 5.10 7.95
CA ALA A 29 -0.15 4.22 6.78
C ALA A 29 1.22 4.14 6.10
N GLU A 30 1.89 5.27 5.86
CA GLU A 30 3.25 5.32 5.29
C GLU A 30 4.25 4.52 6.14
N TYR A 31 4.21 4.69 7.45
CA TYR A 31 5.09 3.95 8.37
C TYR A 31 4.85 2.44 8.33
N LEU A 32 3.58 2.02 8.31
CA LEU A 32 3.23 0.61 8.23
C LEU A 32 3.64 0.02 6.88
N ASP A 33 3.45 0.76 5.79
CA ASP A 33 3.86 0.35 4.44
C ASP A 33 5.37 0.17 4.35
N ASP A 34 6.16 1.09 4.92
CA ASP A 34 7.62 0.98 5.01
C ASP A 34 8.06 -0.30 5.77
N LEU A 35 7.37 -0.65 6.86
CA LEU A 35 7.61 -1.90 7.57
C LEU A 35 7.29 -3.13 6.72
N LEU A 36 6.15 -3.11 6.03
CA LEU A 36 5.71 -4.22 5.17
C LEU A 36 6.65 -4.40 3.98
N GLU A 37 7.08 -3.31 3.34
CA GLU A 37 8.06 -3.35 2.25
C GLU A 37 9.41 -3.93 2.69
N LYS A 38 9.80 -3.69 3.94
CA LYS A 38 11.02 -4.26 4.54
C LYS A 38 10.86 -5.71 5.03
N GLY A 39 9.68 -6.33 4.82
CA GLY A 39 9.39 -7.69 5.29
C GLY A 39 9.27 -7.81 6.81
N ARG A 40 8.86 -6.72 7.49
CA ARG A 40 8.69 -6.63 8.94
C ARG A 40 7.20 -6.73 9.33
N GLU A 41 6.48 -7.73 8.77
CA GLU A 41 5.03 -7.88 8.91
C GLU A 41 4.58 -7.97 10.38
N LYS A 42 5.39 -8.64 11.23
CA LYS A 42 5.08 -8.76 12.66
C LYS A 42 5.09 -7.41 13.37
N GLU A 43 6.03 -6.55 13.01
CA GLU A 43 6.15 -5.22 13.62
C GLU A 43 5.04 -4.31 13.10
N ALA A 44 4.69 -4.39 11.82
CA ALA A 44 3.56 -3.69 11.25
C ALA A 44 2.24 -4.12 11.94
N ALA A 45 2.00 -5.43 12.09
CA ALA A 45 0.84 -5.95 12.79
C ALA A 45 0.78 -5.50 14.27
N GLN A 46 1.92 -5.49 14.96
CA GLN A 46 2.01 -5.02 16.34
C GLN A 46 1.68 -3.53 16.44
N LYS A 47 2.23 -2.71 15.54
CA LYS A 47 2.00 -1.25 15.54
C LYS A 47 0.56 -0.90 15.19
N LEU A 48 -0.02 -1.57 14.19
CA LEU A 48 -1.45 -1.40 13.86
C LEU A 48 -2.34 -1.83 15.04
N THR A 49 -2.01 -2.95 15.69
CA THR A 49 -2.74 -3.42 16.87
C THR A 49 -2.68 -2.41 18.03
N GLU A 50 -1.50 -1.86 18.32
CA GLU A 50 -1.33 -0.80 19.34
C GLU A 50 -2.22 0.41 19.04
N TYR A 51 -2.26 0.82 17.77
CA TYR A 51 -3.12 1.91 17.33
C TYR A 51 -4.60 1.59 17.53
N LEU A 52 -5.07 0.43 17.10
CA LEU A 52 -6.45 -0.02 17.27
C LEU A 52 -6.86 -0.11 18.75
N GLU A 53 -5.98 -0.59 19.63
CA GLU A 53 -6.21 -0.61 21.08
C GLU A 53 -6.38 0.80 21.65
N ASN A 54 -5.63 1.78 21.14
CA ASN A 54 -5.79 3.17 21.57
C ASN A 54 -7.13 3.76 21.08
N VAL A 55 -7.55 3.45 19.84
CA VAL A 55 -8.87 3.82 19.32
C VAL A 55 -9.98 3.17 20.17
N GLN A 56 -9.86 1.89 20.45
CA GLN A 56 -10.83 1.19 21.31
C GLN A 56 -10.98 1.83 22.68
N LYS A 57 -9.88 2.22 23.33
CA LYS A 57 -9.90 2.86 24.67
C LYS A 57 -10.72 4.15 24.71
N ILE A 58 -10.74 4.93 23.62
CA ILE A 58 -11.48 6.19 23.56
C ILE A 58 -12.92 6.03 23.08
N HIS A 59 -13.21 4.98 22.31
CA HIS A 59 -14.53 4.77 21.72
C HIS A 59 -15.39 3.70 22.43
N SER A 60 -14.80 2.85 23.28
CA SER A 60 -15.53 1.82 24.03
C SER A 60 -15.81 2.27 25.47
N GLN A 61 -16.69 3.24 25.64
CA GLN A 61 -16.98 3.86 26.96
C GLN A 61 -18.27 3.39 27.59
N ARG A 62 -19.27 3.05 26.79
CA ARG A 62 -20.62 2.64 27.21
C ARG A 62 -21.24 1.68 26.21
N PRO A 63 -22.28 0.92 26.60
CA PRO A 63 -23.05 0.11 25.65
C PRO A 63 -23.65 0.98 24.53
N PHE A 64 -23.60 0.48 23.30
CA PHE A 64 -24.22 1.11 22.15
C PHE A 64 -25.73 0.93 22.19
N SER A 65 -26.46 1.97 21.78
CA SER A 65 -27.89 1.89 21.49
C SER A 65 -28.19 2.67 20.20
N MET A 66 -28.97 2.06 19.32
CA MET A 66 -29.33 2.65 18.05
C MET A 66 -30.31 3.83 18.24
N THR A 67 -29.99 4.99 17.65
CA THR A 67 -30.81 6.19 17.65
C THR A 67 -31.38 6.48 16.26
N GLU A 68 -32.30 7.43 16.16
CA GLU A 68 -32.85 7.86 14.86
C GLU A 68 -31.80 8.57 14.03
N GLU A 69 -30.91 9.36 14.65
CA GLU A 69 -29.79 10.03 14.00
C GLU A 69 -28.81 9.02 13.40
N PHE A 70 -28.49 7.96 14.14
CA PHE A 70 -27.67 6.86 13.64
C PHE A 70 -28.32 6.21 12.40
N GLN A 71 -29.63 5.87 12.47
CA GLN A 71 -30.32 5.23 11.36
C GLN A 71 -30.40 6.12 10.10
N ARG A 72 -30.46 7.44 10.27
CA ARG A 72 -30.48 8.39 9.17
C ARG A 72 -29.18 8.38 8.38
N VAL A 73 -28.04 8.20 9.07
CA VAL A 73 -26.71 8.20 8.45
C VAL A 73 -26.31 6.81 7.98
N PHE A 74 -26.45 5.81 8.85
CA PHE A 74 -25.94 4.46 8.62
C PHE A 74 -27.02 3.45 8.18
N GLY A 75 -28.24 3.89 8.02
CA GLY A 75 -29.35 3.03 7.60
C GLY A 75 -29.93 2.18 8.73
N LYS A 76 -30.98 1.43 8.39
CA LYS A 76 -31.59 0.44 9.30
C LYS A 76 -30.87 -0.89 9.12
N VAL A 77 -29.89 -1.15 9.98
CA VAL A 77 -29.09 -2.37 9.96
C VAL A 77 -29.34 -3.21 11.18
N THR A 78 -29.25 -4.52 11.05
CA THR A 78 -29.23 -5.44 12.19
C THR A 78 -27.80 -5.53 12.68
N LEU A 79 -27.57 -5.20 13.94
CA LEU A 79 -26.25 -5.20 14.53
C LEU A 79 -26.13 -6.29 15.59
N PRO A 80 -24.90 -6.81 15.84
CA PRO A 80 -24.63 -7.72 16.95
C PRO A 80 -24.99 -7.09 18.29
N GLU A 81 -25.26 -7.95 19.27
CA GLU A 81 -25.42 -7.54 20.65
C GLU A 81 -24.08 -7.13 21.28
N ASN A 82 -24.14 -6.37 22.38
CA ASN A 82 -22.98 -5.98 23.19
C ASN A 82 -21.93 -5.08 22.51
N LEU A 83 -22.30 -4.36 21.46
CA LEU A 83 -21.46 -3.32 20.88
C LEU A 83 -21.27 -2.16 21.87
N THR A 84 -20.15 -1.49 21.76
CA THR A 84 -19.79 -0.35 22.61
C THR A 84 -19.70 0.95 21.82
N CYS A 85 -19.80 2.10 22.47
CA CYS A 85 -19.68 3.41 21.83
C CYS A 85 -19.11 4.47 22.77
N ALA A 86 -18.69 5.59 22.21
CA ALA A 86 -18.42 6.83 22.91
C ALA A 86 -19.60 7.81 22.82
N GLU A 87 -19.50 8.95 23.48
CA GLU A 87 -20.44 10.06 23.36
C GLU A 87 -20.25 10.79 22.04
N ILE A 88 -18.99 11.00 21.65
CA ILE A 88 -18.57 11.62 20.39
C ILE A 88 -17.64 10.64 19.67
N THR A 89 -17.89 10.40 18.40
CA THR A 89 -17.13 9.43 17.61
C THR A 89 -16.68 10.03 16.29
N ASN A 90 -15.37 10.13 16.06
CA ASN A 90 -14.81 10.32 14.74
C ASN A 90 -14.69 8.94 14.08
N ILE A 91 -15.38 8.75 12.96
CA ILE A 91 -15.31 7.48 12.21
C ILE A 91 -14.16 7.42 11.20
N ASP A 92 -13.48 8.54 10.96
CA ASP A 92 -12.45 8.66 9.92
C ASP A 92 -11.02 8.63 10.48
N MET A 93 -10.86 7.88 11.57
CA MET A 93 -9.55 7.60 12.19
C MET A 93 -8.77 6.53 11.42
N ILE A 94 -8.84 6.54 10.08
CA ILE A 94 -8.07 5.63 9.24
C ILE A 94 -6.58 5.95 9.26
N CYS A 95 -5.72 4.99 8.93
CA CYS A 95 -4.27 5.14 9.08
C CYS A 95 -3.67 6.32 8.30
N ASP A 96 -4.28 6.69 7.17
CA ASP A 96 -3.85 7.81 6.33
C ASP A 96 -4.09 9.17 6.99
N ASN A 97 -5.08 9.26 7.89
CA ASN A 97 -5.48 10.48 8.59
C ASN A 97 -4.79 10.67 9.94
N VAL A 98 -3.77 9.87 10.26
CA VAL A 98 -3.15 9.86 11.59
C VAL A 98 -1.64 10.02 11.49
N LEU A 99 -1.10 11.12 12.04
CA LEU A 99 0.33 11.35 12.12
C LEU A 99 0.96 10.66 13.33
N LEU A 100 2.15 10.12 13.12
CA LEU A 100 2.99 9.48 14.16
C LEU A 100 3.65 10.52 15.06
N THR A 101 2.84 11.19 15.85
CA THR A 101 3.26 12.11 16.91
C THR A 101 3.00 11.48 18.27
N SER A 102 3.42 12.12 19.37
CA SER A 102 3.14 11.69 20.73
C SER A 102 2.53 12.85 21.51
N PRO A 103 1.20 12.86 21.73
CA PRO A 103 0.15 11.93 21.27
C PRO A 103 0.00 11.92 19.73
N TYR A 104 -0.71 10.92 19.18
CA TYR A 104 -1.07 10.89 17.75
C TYR A 104 -1.86 12.14 17.35
N THR A 105 -1.60 12.68 16.16
CA THR A 105 -2.38 13.81 15.63
C THR A 105 -3.34 13.34 14.54
N ILE A 106 -4.62 13.63 14.72
CA ILE A 106 -5.67 13.35 13.75
C ILE A 106 -5.79 14.54 12.79
N LEU A 107 -5.68 14.29 11.48
CA LEU A 107 -5.73 15.31 10.42
C LEU A 107 -7.15 15.60 9.95
N ASP A 108 -7.94 14.56 9.75
CA ASP A 108 -9.29 14.65 9.22
C ASP A 108 -10.30 14.21 10.29
N TYR A 109 -11.18 15.11 10.65
CA TYR A 109 -12.19 14.91 11.68
C TYR A 109 -13.56 15.47 11.30
N GLU A 110 -13.81 15.69 10.01
CA GLU A 110 -15.10 16.21 9.52
C GLU A 110 -16.26 15.23 9.77
N TRP A 111 -15.97 13.92 9.79
CA TRP A 111 -16.95 12.88 10.08
C TRP A 111 -16.95 12.49 11.55
N THR A 112 -17.13 13.52 12.38
CA THR A 112 -17.31 13.36 13.84
C THR A 112 -18.77 13.53 14.20
N PHE A 113 -19.34 12.52 14.85
CA PHE A 113 -20.75 12.46 15.22
C PHE A 113 -20.92 12.62 16.74
N ASP A 114 -21.96 13.36 17.14
CA ASP A 114 -22.40 13.59 18.53
C ASP A 114 -23.54 12.65 18.95
N PHE A 115 -23.70 11.55 18.25
CA PHE A 115 -24.61 10.45 18.57
C PHE A 115 -23.84 9.12 18.61
N PRO A 116 -24.39 8.07 19.28
CA PRO A 116 -23.71 6.79 19.38
C PRO A 116 -23.38 6.15 18.04
N VAL A 117 -22.11 5.77 17.84
CA VAL A 117 -21.64 4.94 16.73
C VAL A 117 -20.84 3.78 17.31
N PRO A 118 -21.03 2.52 16.85
CA PRO A 118 -20.28 1.39 17.39
C PRO A 118 -18.77 1.57 17.27
N CYS A 119 -18.05 1.37 18.37
CA CYS A 119 -16.59 1.35 18.40
C CYS A 119 -16.05 0.29 17.43
N GLU A 120 -16.66 -0.86 17.38
CA GLU A 120 -16.30 -1.99 16.54
C GLU A 120 -16.43 -1.64 15.04
N PHE A 121 -17.36 -0.77 14.69
CA PHE A 121 -17.46 -0.22 13.32
C PHE A 121 -16.27 0.70 12.99
N VAL A 122 -15.84 1.55 13.93
CA VAL A 122 -14.65 2.38 13.72
C VAL A 122 -13.40 1.52 13.51
N LEU A 123 -13.22 0.48 14.33
CA LEU A 123 -12.11 -0.47 14.21
C LEU A 123 -12.18 -1.25 12.88
N TYR A 124 -13.39 -1.68 12.47
CA TYR A 124 -13.62 -2.30 11.17
C TYR A 124 -13.18 -1.38 10.04
N ARG A 125 -13.58 -0.10 10.04
CA ARG A 125 -13.18 0.87 9.01
C ARG A 125 -11.66 1.00 8.91
N ILE A 126 -10.97 1.14 10.04
CA ILE A 126 -9.51 1.28 10.07
C ILE A 126 -8.84 0.05 9.44
N ILE A 127 -9.24 -1.16 9.85
CA ILE A 127 -8.67 -2.41 9.34
C ILE A 127 -8.98 -2.57 7.86
N HIS A 128 -10.27 -2.44 7.50
CA HIS A 128 -10.75 -2.62 6.14
C HIS A 128 -10.08 -1.67 5.16
N TYR A 129 -10.12 -0.36 5.43
CA TYR A 129 -9.54 0.63 4.54
C TYR A 129 -8.04 0.49 4.42
N TYR A 130 -7.34 0.19 5.53
CA TYR A 130 -5.92 -0.01 5.46
C TYR A 130 -5.55 -1.24 4.62
N ILE A 131 -6.15 -2.41 4.89
CA ILE A 131 -5.75 -3.66 4.23
C ILE A 131 -6.21 -3.72 2.77
N GLN A 132 -7.43 -3.22 2.46
CA GLN A 132 -8.01 -3.38 1.13
C GLN A 132 -7.50 -2.35 0.10
N THR A 133 -6.87 -1.26 0.54
CA THR A 133 -6.43 -0.18 -0.36
C THR A 133 -5.21 -0.56 -1.19
N HIS A 134 -4.27 -1.34 -0.63
CA HIS A 134 -3.05 -1.74 -1.32
C HIS A 134 -2.72 -3.21 -1.12
N SER A 135 -2.24 -3.85 -2.17
CA SER A 135 -1.97 -5.30 -2.18
C SER A 135 -0.89 -5.72 -1.18
N VAL A 136 0.13 -4.88 -0.94
CA VAL A 136 1.21 -5.17 0.02
C VAL A 136 0.68 -5.32 1.45
N ARG A 137 -0.40 -4.61 1.80
CA ARG A 137 -1.02 -4.61 3.12
C ARG A 137 -1.77 -5.91 3.43
N ARG A 138 -2.12 -6.70 2.40
CA ARG A 138 -2.69 -8.05 2.55
C ARG A 138 -1.71 -9.10 3.08
N ALA A 139 -0.46 -8.73 3.31
CA ALA A 139 0.49 -9.54 4.06
C ALA A 139 0.14 -9.64 5.57
N LEU A 140 -0.72 -8.74 6.05
CA LEU A 140 -1.27 -8.81 7.41
C LEU A 140 -2.40 -9.83 7.48
N ASP A 141 -2.49 -10.51 8.63
CA ASP A 141 -3.59 -11.43 8.91
C ASP A 141 -4.84 -10.65 9.34
N GLU A 142 -5.70 -10.34 8.37
CA GLU A 142 -6.93 -9.57 8.56
C GLU A 142 -7.89 -10.27 9.53
N GLU A 143 -8.01 -11.60 9.43
CA GLU A 143 -8.89 -12.40 10.30
C GLU A 143 -8.41 -12.38 11.76
N ALA A 144 -7.11 -12.47 11.98
CA ALA A 144 -6.55 -12.36 13.33
C ALA A 144 -6.77 -10.95 13.92
N LEU A 145 -6.69 -9.90 13.11
CA LEU A 145 -7.00 -8.53 13.55
C LEU A 145 -8.47 -8.39 13.93
N TYR A 146 -9.41 -8.81 13.08
CA TYR A 146 -10.84 -8.76 13.41
C TYR A 146 -11.16 -9.60 14.65
N GLY A 147 -10.64 -10.82 14.72
CA GLY A 147 -10.85 -11.71 15.86
C GLY A 147 -10.37 -11.14 17.18
N LYS A 148 -9.23 -10.43 17.18
CA LYS A 148 -8.69 -9.77 18.39
C LYS A 148 -9.63 -8.72 18.96
N PHE A 149 -10.38 -8.02 18.12
CA PHE A 149 -11.33 -6.97 18.55
C PHE A 149 -12.79 -7.43 18.60
N GLY A 150 -13.02 -8.74 18.50
CA GLY A 150 -14.35 -9.33 18.59
C GLY A 150 -15.27 -9.02 17.40
N ILE A 151 -14.70 -8.64 16.26
CA ILE A 151 -15.44 -8.34 15.03
C ILE A 151 -15.68 -9.65 14.27
N THR A 152 -16.88 -10.20 14.41
CA THR A 152 -17.28 -11.47 13.74
C THR A 152 -17.58 -11.23 12.26
N GLU A 153 -17.68 -12.32 11.48
CA GLU A 153 -18.07 -12.25 10.07
C GLU A 153 -19.46 -11.59 9.89
N GLU A 154 -20.42 -11.95 10.73
CA GLU A 154 -21.76 -11.35 10.74
C GLU A 154 -21.72 -9.84 11.05
N ALA A 155 -20.84 -9.42 11.98
CA ALA A 155 -20.61 -8.02 12.27
C ALA A 155 -20.03 -7.28 11.05
N ARG A 156 -19.08 -7.87 10.35
CA ARG A 156 -18.46 -7.27 9.15
C ARG A 156 -19.48 -7.05 8.03
N GLU A 157 -20.40 -8.00 7.83
CA GLU A 157 -21.48 -7.84 6.85
C GLU A 157 -22.39 -6.66 7.21
N SER A 158 -22.77 -6.54 8.48
CA SER A 158 -23.55 -5.42 8.99
C SER A 158 -22.81 -4.08 8.85
N PHE A 159 -21.52 -4.06 9.18
CA PHE A 159 -20.69 -2.87 9.04
C PHE A 159 -20.45 -2.45 7.60
N PHE A 160 -20.37 -3.41 6.69
CA PHE A 160 -20.33 -3.14 5.26
C PHE A 160 -21.62 -2.47 4.76
N GLN A 161 -22.79 -2.87 5.26
CA GLN A 161 -24.05 -2.21 4.93
C GLN A 161 -24.13 -0.80 5.54
N MET A 162 -23.59 -0.60 6.77
CA MET A 162 -23.46 0.74 7.36
C MET A 162 -22.58 1.63 6.47
N GLU A 163 -21.44 1.13 6.00
CA GLU A 163 -20.55 1.86 5.12
C GLU A 163 -21.23 2.28 3.81
N LYS A 164 -21.97 1.36 3.17
CA LYS A 164 -22.75 1.69 1.96
C LYS A 164 -23.78 2.77 2.22
N SER A 165 -24.46 2.72 3.36
CA SER A 165 -25.46 3.74 3.74
C SER A 165 -24.80 5.08 4.01
N PHE A 166 -23.66 5.10 4.68
CA PHE A 166 -22.87 6.29 4.92
C PHE A 166 -22.37 6.91 3.61
N GLN A 167 -21.84 6.12 2.69
CA GLN A 167 -21.43 6.59 1.37
C GLN A 167 -22.61 7.22 0.59
N ALA A 168 -23.79 6.60 0.64
CA ALA A 168 -24.99 7.16 0.04
C ALA A 168 -25.44 8.46 0.72
N TYR A 169 -25.26 8.58 2.05
CA TYR A 169 -25.57 9.78 2.81
C TYR A 169 -24.69 10.96 2.40
N ILE A 170 -23.37 10.78 2.32
CA ILE A 170 -22.41 11.85 1.98
C ILE A 170 -22.46 12.24 0.50
N THR A 171 -22.75 11.30 -0.39
CA THR A 171 -22.84 11.57 -1.83
C THR A 171 -24.22 12.10 -2.26
N GLY A 172 -25.19 12.23 -1.32
CA GLY A 172 -26.55 12.64 -1.63
C GLY A 172 -27.26 11.69 -2.59
N ARG A 173 -26.90 10.42 -2.60
CA ARG A 173 -27.34 9.35 -3.51
C ARG A 173 -26.93 9.58 -4.98
N HIS A 174 -25.96 10.43 -5.24
CA HIS A 174 -25.33 10.48 -6.55
C HIS A 174 -24.54 9.18 -6.79
N VAL A 175 -24.61 8.68 -8.01
CA VAL A 175 -23.82 7.51 -8.40
C VAL A 175 -22.34 7.91 -8.36
N PRO A 176 -21.49 7.20 -7.61
CA PRO A 176 -20.05 7.48 -7.62
C PRO A 176 -19.51 7.44 -9.05
N MET A 177 -18.62 8.35 -9.38
CA MET A 177 -18.04 8.44 -10.73
C MET A 177 -17.45 7.09 -11.20
N ARG A 178 -16.90 6.31 -10.28
CA ARG A 178 -16.39 4.96 -10.52
C ARG A 178 -17.48 4.00 -11.03
N GLU A 179 -18.67 4.01 -10.42
CA GLU A 179 -19.79 3.17 -10.85
C GLU A 179 -20.32 3.64 -12.21
N MET A 180 -20.40 4.96 -12.40
CA MET A 180 -20.81 5.54 -13.67
C MET A 180 -19.84 5.14 -14.80
N TYR A 181 -18.54 5.14 -14.57
CA TYR A 181 -17.54 4.67 -15.54
C TYR A 181 -17.65 3.16 -15.80
N ALA A 182 -17.90 2.34 -14.78
CA ALA A 182 -18.10 0.91 -14.95
C ALA A 182 -19.33 0.60 -15.82
N ASP A 183 -20.42 1.36 -15.64
CA ASP A 183 -21.63 1.23 -16.46
C ASP A 183 -21.42 1.72 -17.91
N MET A 184 -20.62 2.76 -18.10
CA MET A 184 -20.31 3.32 -19.42
C MET A 184 -19.37 2.44 -20.24
N THR A 185 -18.56 1.62 -19.59
CA THR A 185 -17.56 0.76 -20.23
C THR A 185 -17.66 -0.69 -19.73
N PRO A 186 -18.79 -1.39 -19.98
CA PRO A 186 -18.95 -2.77 -19.53
C PRO A 186 -17.88 -3.67 -20.16
N GLY A 187 -17.20 -4.44 -19.34
CA GLY A 187 -16.13 -5.37 -19.76
C GLY A 187 -14.73 -4.76 -19.82
N VAL A 188 -14.56 -3.47 -19.59
CA VAL A 188 -13.26 -2.89 -19.25
C VAL A 188 -13.05 -3.10 -17.76
N GLN A 189 -12.22 -4.08 -17.39
CA GLN A 189 -11.69 -4.08 -16.04
C GLN A 189 -10.83 -2.81 -15.92
N TYR A 190 -11.21 -1.93 -15.01
CA TYR A 190 -10.37 -0.84 -14.61
C TYR A 190 -9.10 -1.46 -13.99
N VAL A 191 -8.06 -1.55 -14.77
CA VAL A 191 -6.70 -1.55 -14.25
C VAL A 191 -6.66 -0.36 -13.31
N SER A 192 -6.38 -0.59 -12.04
CA SER A 192 -6.53 0.39 -10.98
C SER A 192 -6.07 1.77 -11.46
N GLN A 193 -6.86 2.78 -11.19
CA GLN A 193 -6.72 4.14 -11.73
C GLN A 193 -5.33 4.77 -11.52
N THR A 194 -4.53 4.17 -10.66
CA THR A 194 -3.18 4.60 -10.30
C THR A 194 -2.10 4.15 -11.29
N ASN A 195 -2.26 3.01 -11.98
CA ASN A 195 -1.31 2.58 -13.00
C ASN A 195 -1.59 3.14 -14.42
N ALA A 196 -2.62 3.91 -14.60
CA ALA A 196 -2.94 4.59 -15.86
C ALA A 196 -1.94 5.70 -16.23
N GLY A 197 -0.85 5.82 -15.47
CA GLY A 197 0.00 6.96 -15.59
C GLY A 197 1.01 6.87 -16.72
N ALA A 198 2.19 6.45 -16.42
CA ALA A 198 3.30 6.49 -17.34
C ALA A 198 4.37 5.47 -16.96
N LEU A 199 4.96 4.87 -17.98
CA LEU A 199 6.26 4.22 -17.82
C LEU A 199 7.32 5.31 -17.58
N GLN A 200 8.03 5.23 -16.45
CA GLN A 200 9.20 6.08 -16.21
C GLN A 200 10.48 5.28 -16.47
N VAL A 201 11.35 5.84 -17.28
CA VAL A 201 12.65 5.24 -17.63
C VAL A 201 13.75 6.11 -17.04
N PHE A 202 14.51 5.54 -16.11
CA PHE A 202 15.64 6.22 -15.48
C PHE A 202 16.97 5.78 -16.14
N PHE A 203 17.88 6.72 -16.23
CA PHE A 203 19.24 6.50 -16.76
C PHE A 203 20.26 6.65 -15.65
N GLY A 204 21.01 5.58 -15.35
CA GLY A 204 22.00 5.51 -14.30
C GLY A 204 23.44 5.36 -14.83
N GLU A 205 24.39 6.11 -14.24
CA GLU A 205 25.83 5.91 -14.50
C GLU A 205 26.41 4.76 -13.68
N LYS A 206 25.78 4.45 -12.54
CA LYS A 206 26.17 3.40 -11.59
C LYS A 206 24.96 2.59 -11.19
N ARG A 207 25.20 1.32 -10.86
CA ARG A 207 24.19 0.41 -10.34
C ARG A 207 23.49 0.98 -9.11
N GLY A 208 22.16 0.92 -9.05
CA GLY A 208 21.35 1.42 -7.94
C GLY A 208 21.31 2.95 -7.78
N CYS A 209 21.90 3.71 -8.69
CA CYS A 209 21.96 5.18 -8.61
C CYS A 209 21.07 5.83 -9.68
N TYR A 210 19.83 6.13 -9.33
CA TYR A 210 18.87 6.76 -10.21
C TYR A 210 18.37 8.08 -9.62
N GLN A 211 18.09 9.06 -10.47
CA GLN A 211 17.63 10.40 -10.08
C GLN A 211 16.51 10.86 -11.02
N GLU A 212 15.48 11.50 -10.50
CA GLU A 212 14.35 12.03 -11.26
C GLU A 212 14.77 12.91 -12.46
N LYS A 213 15.72 13.79 -12.27
CA LYS A 213 16.25 14.66 -13.35
C LYS A 213 16.87 13.90 -14.54
N ASN A 214 17.22 12.64 -14.32
CA ASN A 214 17.81 11.73 -15.32
C ASN A 214 16.80 10.65 -15.73
N SER A 215 15.54 11.01 -15.88
CA SER A 215 14.48 10.11 -16.28
C SER A 215 13.58 10.71 -17.35
N ILE A 216 12.86 9.87 -18.05
CA ILE A 216 11.87 10.25 -19.06
C ILE A 216 10.58 9.49 -18.76
N LYS A 217 9.44 10.20 -18.71
CA LYS A 217 8.10 9.61 -18.60
C LYS A 217 7.47 9.45 -19.98
N ARG A 218 6.81 8.31 -20.20
CA ARG A 218 6.01 8.01 -21.40
C ARG A 218 4.65 7.51 -21.00
N TYR A 219 3.61 8.21 -21.40
CA TYR A 219 2.24 7.81 -21.11
C TYR A 219 1.91 6.48 -21.76
N MET A 220 1.20 5.65 -21.01
CA MET A 220 0.70 4.36 -21.44
C MET A 220 -0.71 4.48 -21.97
N ILE A 221 -1.04 3.73 -23.00
CA ILE A 221 -2.39 3.64 -23.55
C ILE A 221 -2.92 2.24 -23.25
N ALA A 222 -3.98 2.16 -22.46
CA ALA A 222 -4.57 0.89 -22.01
C ALA A 222 -3.51 -0.10 -21.43
N GLY A 223 -2.63 0.40 -20.56
CA GLY A 223 -1.57 -0.39 -19.95
C GLY A 223 -0.36 -0.68 -20.88
N ASN A 224 -0.40 -0.23 -22.13
CA ASN A 224 0.67 -0.49 -23.09
C ASN A 224 1.63 0.69 -23.21
N ALA A 225 2.92 0.43 -23.06
CA ALA A 225 3.99 1.37 -23.37
C ALA A 225 4.82 0.88 -24.56
N ARG A 226 5.07 1.80 -25.51
CA ARG A 226 6.01 1.59 -26.61
C ARG A 226 6.79 2.86 -26.84
N CYS A 227 8.10 2.82 -26.64
CA CYS A 227 8.94 3.97 -26.89
C CYS A 227 10.35 3.55 -27.33
N THR A 228 10.96 4.43 -28.15
CA THR A 228 12.39 4.39 -28.45
C THR A 228 12.99 5.69 -27.92
N LEU A 229 14.05 5.59 -27.13
CA LEU A 229 14.69 6.69 -26.42
C LEU A 229 16.17 6.73 -26.79
N GLU A 230 16.71 7.95 -26.91
CA GLU A 230 18.15 8.15 -26.99
C GLU A 230 18.78 7.95 -25.60
N LEU A 231 19.89 7.23 -25.57
CA LEU A 231 20.63 6.96 -24.34
C LEU A 231 21.64 8.08 -24.08
N PRO A 232 21.69 8.63 -22.86
CA PRO A 232 22.77 9.55 -22.48
C PRO A 232 24.15 8.85 -22.57
N GLU A 233 25.18 9.56 -23.01
CA GLU A 233 26.53 8.99 -23.21
C GLU A 233 27.11 8.26 -22.01
N LYS A 234 26.80 8.74 -20.80
CA LYS A 234 27.25 8.18 -19.54
C LYS A 234 26.35 7.08 -18.97
N CYS A 235 25.24 6.77 -19.65
CA CYS A 235 24.31 5.74 -19.19
C CYS A 235 24.96 4.36 -19.21
N ARG A 236 24.89 3.64 -18.08
CA ARG A 236 25.41 2.28 -17.94
C ARG A 236 24.34 1.29 -17.44
N PHE A 237 23.29 1.81 -16.84
CA PHE A 237 22.16 1.04 -16.34
C PHE A 237 20.88 1.80 -16.60
N ILE A 238 19.78 1.07 -16.81
CA ILE A 238 18.43 1.64 -16.84
C ILE A 238 17.57 1.00 -15.75
N ARG A 239 16.58 1.75 -15.27
CA ARG A 239 15.50 1.30 -14.41
C ARG A 239 14.18 1.64 -15.11
N LEU A 240 13.24 0.71 -15.09
CA LEU A 240 11.90 0.85 -15.63
C LEU A 240 10.90 0.81 -14.49
N ASP A 241 10.14 1.86 -14.33
CA ASP A 241 9.05 1.97 -13.35
C ASP A 241 7.73 1.98 -14.11
N PRO A 242 6.97 0.86 -14.09
CA PRO A 242 5.74 0.74 -14.87
C PRO A 242 4.52 1.40 -14.22
N GLY A 243 4.66 1.95 -13.02
CA GLY A 243 3.60 2.61 -12.28
C GLY A 243 3.92 2.71 -10.80
N ASP A 244 2.94 3.10 -9.99
CA ASP A 244 3.12 3.38 -8.56
C ASP A 244 2.66 2.22 -7.65
N ILE A 245 1.91 1.27 -8.18
CA ILE A 245 1.34 0.15 -7.42
C ILE A 245 1.82 -1.22 -7.94
N PRO A 246 1.74 -2.28 -7.10
CA PRO A 246 2.07 -3.63 -7.52
C PRO A 246 1.36 -4.05 -8.80
N CYS A 247 2.11 -4.65 -9.73
CA CYS A 247 1.58 -5.04 -11.03
C CYS A 247 2.31 -6.24 -11.62
N SER A 248 1.66 -6.93 -12.56
CA SER A 248 2.31 -7.85 -13.48
C SER A 248 2.53 -7.18 -14.82
N VAL A 249 3.72 -7.36 -15.38
CA VAL A 249 4.15 -6.71 -16.63
C VAL A 249 4.60 -7.76 -17.60
N ARG A 250 4.04 -7.74 -18.81
CA ARG A 250 4.57 -8.50 -19.94
C ARG A 250 5.63 -7.65 -20.66
N LEU A 251 6.85 -8.15 -20.70
CA LEU A 251 7.98 -7.49 -21.34
C LEU A 251 8.11 -7.99 -22.79
N ASP A 252 7.46 -7.30 -23.72
CA ASP A 252 7.48 -7.72 -25.14
C ASP A 252 8.82 -7.42 -25.79
N GLU A 253 9.45 -6.31 -25.44
CA GLU A 253 10.75 -5.92 -25.97
C GLU A 253 11.49 -4.99 -24.99
N ILE A 254 12.73 -5.32 -24.70
CA ILE A 254 13.73 -4.40 -24.18
C ILE A 254 14.96 -4.62 -25.08
N SER A 255 15.30 -3.63 -25.89
CA SER A 255 16.42 -3.76 -26.84
C SER A 255 17.28 -2.50 -26.89
N PHE A 256 18.57 -2.70 -27.15
CA PHE A 256 19.56 -1.65 -27.35
C PHE A 256 20.06 -1.74 -28.80
N ASP A 257 19.91 -0.64 -29.56
CA ASP A 257 20.23 -0.58 -30.99
C ASP A 257 19.66 -1.78 -31.78
N GLY A 258 18.43 -2.17 -31.46
CA GLY A 258 17.72 -3.31 -32.06
C GLY A 258 18.16 -4.70 -31.58
N LYS A 259 19.08 -4.80 -30.61
CA LYS A 259 19.50 -6.08 -30.01
C LYS A 259 18.84 -6.28 -28.68
N SER A 260 18.18 -7.42 -28.48
CA SER A 260 17.49 -7.74 -27.23
C SER A 260 18.42 -7.67 -26.00
N ALA A 261 17.94 -7.05 -24.94
CA ALA A 261 18.63 -6.97 -23.67
C ALA A 261 18.60 -8.32 -22.93
N SER A 262 19.68 -8.63 -22.21
CA SER A 262 19.67 -9.74 -21.27
C SER A 262 19.13 -9.28 -19.93
N LEU A 263 18.05 -9.91 -19.46
CA LEU A 263 17.48 -9.66 -18.12
C LEU A 263 18.10 -10.56 -17.04
N LYS A 264 19.14 -11.32 -17.38
CA LYS A 264 19.85 -12.17 -16.40
C LYS A 264 20.57 -11.32 -15.36
N GLY A 265 20.21 -11.49 -14.08
CA GLY A 265 20.79 -10.74 -12.98
C GLY A 265 20.25 -9.31 -12.82
N VAL A 266 19.13 -9.01 -13.47
CA VAL A 266 18.35 -7.79 -13.28
C VAL A 266 17.59 -7.91 -11.96
N GLU A 267 17.52 -6.83 -11.20
CA GLU A 267 16.86 -6.79 -9.90
C GLU A 267 15.43 -6.29 -10.01
N THR A 268 14.54 -6.97 -9.31
CA THR A 268 13.16 -6.57 -9.10
C THR A 268 12.90 -6.67 -7.59
N PRO A 269 13.00 -5.57 -6.85
CA PRO A 269 12.73 -5.58 -5.42
C PRO A 269 11.33 -6.13 -5.13
N ASP A 270 11.24 -7.11 -4.22
CA ASP A 270 10.00 -7.82 -3.87
C ASP A 270 9.21 -8.38 -5.07
N GLY A 271 9.94 -8.82 -6.09
CA GLY A 271 9.34 -9.36 -7.30
C GLY A 271 10.18 -10.47 -7.94
N ALA A 272 9.76 -10.91 -9.12
CA ALA A 272 10.46 -11.92 -9.89
C ALA A 272 10.26 -11.72 -11.39
N ILE A 273 11.27 -12.10 -12.19
CA ILE A 273 11.17 -12.15 -13.66
C ILE A 273 11.21 -13.60 -14.09
N PHE A 274 10.16 -14.02 -14.84
CA PHE A 274 10.06 -15.35 -15.45
C PHE A 274 9.87 -15.21 -16.97
N GLY A 275 10.92 -15.46 -17.71
CA GLY A 275 10.90 -15.28 -19.17
C GLY A 275 10.64 -13.82 -19.55
N TYR A 276 9.51 -13.56 -20.14
CA TYR A 276 9.05 -12.21 -20.53
C TYR A 276 8.00 -11.62 -19.57
N TRP A 277 7.79 -12.23 -18.41
CA TRP A 277 6.91 -11.72 -17.38
C TRP A 277 7.69 -11.21 -16.19
N ALA A 278 7.33 -10.01 -15.71
CA ALA A 278 7.77 -9.48 -14.44
C ALA A 278 6.59 -9.35 -13.48
N PHE A 279 6.73 -9.90 -12.28
CA PHE A 279 5.77 -9.82 -11.19
C PHE A 279 6.35 -8.89 -10.14
N LEU A 280 5.76 -7.73 -9.95
CA LEU A 280 6.27 -6.63 -9.15
C LEU A 280 5.31 -6.41 -7.98
N ALA A 281 5.69 -6.89 -6.80
CA ALA A 281 4.78 -7.02 -5.65
C ALA A 281 4.89 -5.88 -4.62
N ARG A 282 5.71 -4.85 -4.88
CA ARG A 282 5.87 -3.71 -3.97
C ARG A 282 5.19 -2.46 -4.51
N LEU A 283 4.93 -1.50 -3.63
CA LEU A 283 4.67 -0.11 -4.00
C LEU A 283 5.90 0.48 -4.68
N ASP A 284 5.70 1.42 -5.62
CA ASP A 284 6.77 1.94 -6.49
C ASP A 284 7.56 0.82 -7.18
N PRO A 285 6.85 -0.04 -7.96
CA PRO A 285 7.45 -1.24 -8.55
C PRO A 285 8.47 -0.88 -9.62
N CYS A 286 9.59 -1.57 -9.65
CA CYS A 286 10.60 -1.31 -10.66
C CYS A 286 11.33 -2.56 -11.14
N ILE A 287 11.86 -2.46 -12.36
CA ILE A 287 12.83 -3.39 -12.93
C ILE A 287 14.15 -2.62 -13.03
N ALA A 288 15.06 -2.86 -12.08
CA ALA A 288 16.25 -2.07 -11.91
C ALA A 288 17.51 -2.74 -12.47
N ASP A 289 18.52 -1.94 -12.68
CA ASP A 289 19.89 -2.36 -13.01
C ASP A 289 20.01 -3.20 -14.31
N ILE A 290 19.16 -2.89 -15.30
CA ILE A 290 19.29 -3.46 -16.65
C ILE A 290 20.57 -2.88 -17.25
N PRO A 291 21.59 -3.71 -17.57
CA PRO A 291 22.87 -3.20 -18.06
C PRO A 291 22.75 -2.68 -19.50
N VAL A 292 23.32 -1.50 -19.73
CA VAL A 292 23.39 -0.89 -21.07
C VAL A 292 24.71 -1.33 -21.73
N PRO A 293 24.66 -1.94 -22.92
CA PRO A 293 25.85 -2.31 -23.68
C PRO A 293 26.73 -1.10 -23.97
N ALA A 294 28.06 -1.29 -23.94
CA ALA A 294 28.99 -0.22 -24.24
C ALA A 294 28.79 0.32 -25.68
N GLY A 295 28.62 1.63 -25.79
CA GLY A 295 28.42 2.29 -27.10
C GLY A 295 27.00 2.25 -27.62
N ALA A 296 26.04 1.67 -26.92
CA ALA A 296 24.62 1.72 -27.28
C ALA A 296 24.11 3.17 -27.30
N LYS A 297 23.32 3.50 -28.31
CA LYS A 297 22.78 4.85 -28.55
C LYS A 297 21.29 4.93 -28.33
N THR A 298 20.56 3.83 -28.55
CA THR A 298 19.10 3.81 -28.42
C THR A 298 18.63 2.68 -27.55
N LEU A 299 17.54 2.94 -26.82
CA LEU A 299 16.78 1.97 -26.04
C LEU A 299 15.38 1.89 -26.62
N THR A 300 14.93 0.69 -26.98
CA THR A 300 13.52 0.44 -27.30
C THR A 300 12.90 -0.39 -26.18
N VAL A 301 11.78 0.08 -25.67
CA VAL A 301 10.96 -0.61 -24.65
C VAL A 301 9.56 -0.81 -25.20
N ARG A 302 9.06 -2.04 -25.11
CA ARG A 302 7.66 -2.38 -25.31
C ARG A 302 7.21 -3.31 -24.20
N LEU A 303 6.22 -2.87 -23.47
CA LEU A 303 5.65 -3.64 -22.36
C LEU A 303 4.14 -3.40 -22.25
N GLU A 304 3.47 -4.33 -21.59
CA GLU A 304 2.06 -4.24 -21.25
C GLU A 304 1.88 -4.56 -19.77
N ILE A 305 1.20 -3.68 -19.05
CA ILE A 305 0.72 -3.99 -17.72
C ILE A 305 -0.50 -4.89 -17.86
N CYS A 306 -0.41 -6.08 -17.30
CA CYS A 306 -1.46 -7.07 -17.35
C CYS A 306 -2.27 -7.05 -16.06
N GLU A 307 -3.39 -7.76 -16.11
CA GLU A 307 -4.33 -7.86 -14.98
C GLU A 307 -3.62 -8.13 -13.66
N GLU A 308 -3.96 -7.35 -12.65
CA GLU A 308 -3.42 -7.49 -11.31
C GLU A 308 -4.06 -8.70 -10.62
N ASN A 309 -3.33 -9.78 -10.54
CA ASN A 309 -3.65 -10.85 -9.61
C ASN A 309 -2.94 -10.57 -8.28
N VAL A 310 -3.60 -9.81 -7.43
CA VAL A 310 -3.07 -9.37 -6.13
C VAL A 310 -2.65 -10.57 -5.26
N ASP A 311 -3.41 -11.65 -5.28
CA ASP A 311 -3.08 -12.85 -4.50
C ASP A 311 -1.82 -13.52 -5.02
N MET A 312 -1.63 -13.56 -6.32
CA MET A 312 -0.42 -14.09 -6.95
C MET A 312 0.79 -13.21 -6.64
N LEU A 313 0.65 -11.88 -6.70
CA LEU A 313 1.72 -10.95 -6.37
C LEU A 313 2.14 -11.09 -4.91
N ASN A 314 1.19 -11.17 -3.98
CA ASN A 314 1.48 -11.44 -2.58
C ASN A 314 2.17 -12.80 -2.38
N HIS A 315 1.75 -13.83 -3.12
CA HIS A 315 2.40 -15.15 -3.05
C HIS A 315 3.84 -15.10 -3.54
N VAL A 316 4.11 -14.40 -4.63
CA VAL A 316 5.48 -14.16 -5.15
C VAL A 316 6.34 -13.46 -4.10
N ARG A 317 5.82 -12.42 -3.47
CA ARG A 317 6.51 -11.68 -2.40
C ARG A 317 6.87 -12.59 -1.21
N VAL A 318 5.91 -13.39 -0.74
CA VAL A 318 6.14 -14.35 0.37
C VAL A 318 7.18 -15.39 0.00
N LEU A 319 7.20 -15.87 -1.25
CA LEU A 319 8.19 -16.83 -1.73
C LEU A 319 9.59 -16.21 -1.80
N GLU A 320 9.71 -14.98 -2.29
CA GLU A 320 10.96 -14.21 -2.33
C GLU A 320 11.55 -14.06 -0.92
N HIS A 321 10.76 -13.58 0.04
CA HIS A 321 11.20 -13.45 1.43
C HIS A 321 11.65 -14.79 2.05
N LYS A 322 10.93 -15.89 1.77
CA LYS A 322 11.34 -17.22 2.22
C LYS A 322 12.68 -17.63 1.59
N ASN A 323 12.88 -17.39 0.31
CA ASN A 323 14.11 -17.71 -0.40
C ASN A 323 15.30 -16.88 0.12
N HIS A 324 15.12 -15.58 0.32
CA HIS A 324 16.16 -14.72 0.93
C HIS A 324 16.54 -15.19 2.33
N SER A 325 15.57 -15.53 3.16
CA SER A 325 15.83 -16.04 4.51
C SER A 325 16.56 -17.41 4.52
N LEU A 326 16.26 -18.27 3.56
CA LEU A 326 16.94 -19.57 3.38
C LEU A 326 18.38 -19.38 2.89
N LEU A 327 18.59 -18.51 1.90
CA LEU A 327 19.92 -18.17 1.38
C LEU A 327 20.80 -17.55 2.46
N GLN A 328 20.28 -16.65 3.29
CA GLN A 328 20.99 -16.09 4.44
C GLN A 328 21.33 -17.16 5.47
N LYS A 329 20.41 -18.09 5.78
CA LYS A 329 20.67 -19.21 6.70
C LYS A 329 21.73 -20.15 6.17
N VAL A 330 21.70 -20.48 4.87
CA VAL A 330 22.73 -21.30 4.21
C VAL A 330 24.08 -20.58 4.17
N GLY A 331 24.10 -19.29 3.79
CA GLY A 331 25.30 -18.46 3.79
C GLY A 331 25.94 -18.33 5.19
N ASN A 332 25.12 -18.15 6.23
CA ASN A 332 25.61 -18.09 7.60
C ASN A 332 26.14 -19.45 8.11
N ARG A 333 25.51 -20.58 7.71
CA ARG A 333 26.01 -21.92 8.00
C ARG A 333 27.34 -22.19 7.29
N ALA A 334 27.46 -21.81 6.02
CA ALA A 334 28.72 -21.94 5.26
C ALA A 334 29.86 -21.10 5.86
N LYS A 335 29.57 -19.84 6.24
CA LYS A 335 30.54 -18.97 6.94
C LYS A 335 30.99 -19.55 8.30
N LYS A 336 30.04 -20.16 9.05
CA LYS A 336 30.35 -20.81 10.34
C LYS A 336 31.15 -22.08 10.17
N ALA A 337 30.90 -22.88 9.13
CA ALA A 337 31.66 -24.05 8.76
C ALA A 337 33.12 -23.66 8.33
N ALA A 338 33.24 -22.65 7.45
CA ALA A 338 34.54 -22.15 7.02
C ALA A 338 35.39 -21.60 8.19
N ARG A 339 34.76 -20.91 9.16
CA ARG A 339 35.45 -20.45 10.39
C ARG A 339 35.89 -21.62 11.28
N ARG A 340 35.13 -22.73 11.36
CA ARG A 340 35.53 -23.94 12.10
C ARG A 340 36.70 -24.65 11.44
N ILE A 341 36.70 -24.79 10.11
CA ILE A 341 37.80 -25.38 9.35
C ILE A 341 39.07 -24.56 9.53
N LYS A 342 38.96 -23.21 9.45
CA LYS A 342 40.12 -22.31 9.66
C LYS A 342 40.68 -22.35 11.09
N LYS A 343 39.86 -22.66 12.10
CA LYS A 343 40.31 -22.88 13.48
C LYS A 343 41.01 -24.24 13.68
N LEU A 344 40.62 -25.25 12.89
CA LEU A 344 41.19 -26.58 12.94
C LEU A 344 42.50 -26.68 12.14
N SER A 345 42.69 -25.84 11.11
CA SER A 345 43.89 -25.79 10.28
C SER A 345 44.94 -24.77 10.73
N GLY A 346 44.69 -23.96 11.76
CA GLY A 346 45.59 -22.96 12.30
C GLY A 346 46.20 -23.31 13.66
N GLY A 347 46.16 -24.57 14.07
CA GLY A 347 46.74 -25.10 15.32
C GLY A 347 47.82 -26.13 15.02
N GLY A 348 48.87 -25.70 14.32
CA GLY A 348 50.10 -26.45 14.10
C GLY A 348 51.26 -25.53 14.30
#